data_ce7fb1a05a30c68f9bdb872602a21d30
#
_entry.id   ce7fb1a05a30c68f9bdb872602a21d30
#
_cell.length_a   1.000
_cell.length_b   1.000
_cell.length_c   1.000
_cell.angle_alpha   90.00
_cell.angle_beta   90.00
_cell.angle_gamma   90.00
#
_symmetry.space_group_name_H-M   'P 1'
#
loop_
_entity.id
_entity.type
_entity.pdbx_description
1 polymer ?
#
loop_
_entity_poly.entity_id
_entity_poly.type
_entity_poly.pdbx_seq_one_letter_code
_entity_poly.pdbx_strand_id
1 'polypeptide(L)'
;EFLRPALLLTELTDANLRLAAQCGATDIVGPCPGFEEGALTALVQRIQSFGLKLSVIERFVPHDKIVHNLPGRDEQVENIKTLIRQMGQAGVECLCYNWMPSDDWTRTAVDVPVRGGALSTAFDLTKAPLSLSGHKSASSITGRDQLWENLETFLKEVIPVCEANNVTLALHPDDPPLSLLNGQPQICYSTDELVKVVKLVPSSANGICFCQGTFASAGEDIPSGIRKLGPAIKFIHFRNVICDRSVDDLGSKFQETWQDTGDINNVEALKAYREVCPGVVIRPDHVPTLEGEDNSN
;
A
#
# COMPACT_ATOMS: atom_id res chain seq x y z
N GLU A 1 -5.96 15.76 16.51
CA GLU A 1 -5.04 15.87 15.36
C GLU A 1 -5.79 15.57 14.07
N PHE A 2 -5.39 16.24 12.96
CA PHE A 2 -5.98 16.00 11.64
C PHE A 2 -5.15 14.94 10.92
N LEU A 3 -5.78 14.20 9.99
CA LEU A 3 -5.06 13.37 9.05
C LEU A 3 -4.10 14.23 8.22
N ARG A 4 -2.95 13.68 7.86
CA ARG A 4 -1.90 14.40 7.12
C ARG A 4 -1.99 14.05 5.64
N PRO A 5 -2.39 15.00 4.75
CA PRO A 5 -2.50 14.72 3.33
C PRO A 5 -1.12 14.56 2.69
N ALA A 6 -0.93 13.45 2.01
CA ALA A 6 0.30 13.10 1.30
C ALA A 6 0.02 12.80 -0.17
N LEU A 7 1.05 12.93 -1.00
CA LEU A 7 1.04 12.48 -2.39
C LEU A 7 2.17 11.48 -2.64
N LEU A 8 1.88 10.43 -3.38
CA LEU A 8 2.87 9.58 -4.03
C LEU A 8 3.19 10.21 -5.39
N LEU A 9 4.43 10.62 -5.59
CA LEU A 9 4.89 11.17 -6.86
C LEU A 9 5.70 10.10 -7.59
N THR A 10 5.26 9.69 -8.78
CA THR A 10 5.99 8.75 -9.65
C THR A 10 7.33 9.35 -10.08
N GLU A 11 7.35 10.65 -10.35
CA GLU A 11 8.57 11.41 -10.62
C GLU A 11 8.75 12.50 -9.57
N LEU A 12 9.80 12.39 -8.79
CA LEU A 12 10.18 13.39 -7.77
C LEU A 12 10.91 14.57 -8.42
N THR A 13 10.33 15.19 -9.45
CA THR A 13 10.86 16.43 -10.03
C THR A 13 10.62 17.62 -9.12
N ASP A 14 11.39 18.70 -9.31
CA ASP A 14 11.17 19.94 -8.57
C ASP A 14 9.81 20.57 -8.90
N ALA A 15 9.33 20.40 -10.12
CA ALA A 15 8.01 20.87 -10.53
C ALA A 15 6.90 20.14 -9.78
N ASN A 16 6.98 18.80 -9.70
CA ASN A 16 5.99 17.98 -9.01
C ASN A 16 6.01 18.22 -7.49
N LEU A 17 7.18 18.39 -6.88
CA LEU A 17 7.30 18.74 -5.46
C LEU A 17 6.68 20.11 -5.14
N ARG A 18 6.92 21.12 -5.99
CA ARG A 18 6.27 22.45 -5.85
C ARG A 18 4.76 22.35 -6.01
N LEU A 19 4.29 21.59 -7.01
CA LEU A 19 2.86 21.40 -7.24
C LEU A 19 2.19 20.69 -6.05
N ALA A 20 2.81 19.65 -5.51
CA ALA A 20 2.33 18.96 -4.33
C ALA A 20 2.14 19.92 -3.13
N ALA A 21 3.13 20.77 -2.86
CA ALA A 21 3.04 21.78 -1.82
C ALA A 21 1.93 22.81 -2.11
N GLN A 22 1.78 23.25 -3.34
CA GLN A 22 0.72 24.20 -3.74
C GLN A 22 -0.68 23.59 -3.63
N CYS A 23 -0.83 22.28 -3.88
CA CYS A 23 -2.09 21.55 -3.70
C CYS A 23 -2.43 21.28 -2.23
N GLY A 24 -1.57 21.67 -1.28
CA GLY A 24 -1.82 21.53 0.15
C GLY A 24 -1.38 20.19 0.74
N ALA A 25 -0.59 19.39 0.04
CA ALA A 25 0.08 18.24 0.64
C ALA A 25 1.06 18.73 1.73
N THR A 26 1.10 18.02 2.84
CA THR A 26 2.07 18.25 3.91
C THR A 26 3.19 17.21 3.89
N ASP A 27 2.86 16.05 3.34
CA ASP A 27 3.71 14.86 3.35
C ASP A 27 3.90 14.30 1.93
N ILE A 28 5.01 13.61 1.74
CA ILE A 28 5.32 12.84 0.53
C ILE A 28 5.46 11.37 0.91
N VAL A 29 4.92 10.52 0.07
CA VAL A 29 5.21 9.09 0.01
C VAL A 29 6.26 8.91 -1.08
N GLY A 30 7.40 8.33 -0.75
CA GLY A 30 8.52 8.17 -1.68
C GLY A 30 8.88 6.71 -1.95
N PRO A 31 9.60 6.44 -3.04
CA PRO A 31 10.16 5.14 -3.31
C PRO A 31 11.35 4.86 -2.40
N CYS A 32 11.73 3.57 -2.28
CA CYS A 32 13.00 3.20 -1.69
C CYS A 32 14.16 3.77 -2.53
N PRO A 33 15.03 4.62 -1.96
CA PRO A 33 16.13 5.22 -2.72
C PRO A 33 17.35 4.30 -2.90
N GLY A 34 17.23 3.04 -2.48
CA GLY A 34 18.33 2.09 -2.33
C GLY A 34 18.78 1.97 -0.88
N PHE A 35 19.84 1.17 -0.66
CA PHE A 35 20.36 0.88 0.68
C PHE A 35 21.72 1.55 0.94
N GLU A 36 22.21 2.36 0.02
CA GLU A 36 23.46 3.07 0.14
C GLU A 36 23.40 4.14 1.23
N GLU A 37 24.50 4.32 1.95
CA GLU A 37 24.61 5.35 2.99
C GLU A 37 24.37 6.75 2.41
N GLY A 38 23.51 7.52 3.05
CA GLY A 38 23.20 8.90 2.66
C GLY A 38 22.13 9.06 1.58
N ALA A 39 21.77 8.03 0.82
CA ALA A 39 20.77 8.13 -0.24
C ALA A 39 19.40 8.61 0.28
N LEU A 40 18.93 8.03 1.38
CA LEU A 40 17.67 8.42 2.01
C LEU A 40 17.76 9.83 2.62
N THR A 41 18.88 10.15 3.27
CA THR A 41 19.10 11.49 3.85
C THR A 41 19.07 12.58 2.78
N ALA A 42 19.68 12.35 1.63
CA ALA A 42 19.66 13.29 0.50
C ALA A 42 18.23 13.49 -0.03
N LEU A 43 17.45 12.40 -0.15
CA LEU A 43 16.05 12.45 -0.56
C LEU A 43 15.20 13.25 0.44
N VAL A 44 15.35 12.99 1.74
CA VAL A 44 14.65 13.72 2.81
C VAL A 44 14.98 15.22 2.75
N GLN A 45 16.24 15.59 2.66
CA GLN A 45 16.67 17.00 2.59
C GLN A 45 16.09 17.71 1.37
N ARG A 46 16.08 17.03 0.22
CA ARG A 46 15.50 17.58 -1.00
C ARG A 46 14.01 17.85 -0.84
N ILE A 47 13.23 16.89 -0.32
CA ILE A 47 11.79 17.04 -0.10
C ILE A 47 11.52 18.17 0.92
N GLN A 48 12.30 18.23 1.99
CA GLN A 48 12.20 19.30 2.99
C GLN A 48 12.46 20.69 2.43
N SER A 49 13.31 20.83 1.41
CA SER A 49 13.58 22.14 0.77
C SER A 49 12.35 22.72 0.05
N PHE A 50 11.32 21.92 -0.21
CA PHE A 50 10.02 22.35 -0.75
C PHE A 50 8.95 22.55 0.35
N GLY A 51 9.31 22.48 1.63
CA GLY A 51 8.37 22.61 2.75
C GLY A 51 7.52 21.35 2.99
N LEU A 52 7.91 20.21 2.42
CA LEU A 52 7.25 18.91 2.53
C LEU A 52 8.03 17.96 3.44
N LYS A 53 7.37 16.95 4.00
CA LYS A 53 7.99 15.89 4.80
C LYS A 53 7.93 14.56 4.06
N LEU A 54 9.05 13.84 3.93
CA LEU A 54 9.01 12.44 3.54
C LEU A 54 8.59 11.61 4.76
N SER A 55 7.40 11.04 4.74
CA SER A 55 6.84 10.34 5.90
C SER A 55 6.69 8.85 5.70
N VAL A 56 6.55 8.39 4.47
CA VAL A 56 6.35 6.99 4.13
C VAL A 56 7.30 6.60 3.01
N ILE A 57 7.96 5.46 3.15
CA ILE A 57 8.59 4.75 2.03
C ILE A 57 7.62 3.69 1.56
N GLU A 58 7.30 3.71 0.28
CA GLU A 58 6.44 2.74 -0.40
C GLU A 58 7.03 2.44 -1.78
N ARG A 59 6.93 1.19 -2.26
CA ARG A 59 7.42 0.70 -3.55
C ARG A 59 8.94 0.49 -3.64
N PHE A 60 9.32 -0.39 -4.54
CA PHE A 60 10.68 -0.75 -4.92
C PHE A 60 11.57 -1.28 -3.79
N VAL A 61 10.97 -1.85 -2.73
CA VAL A 61 11.71 -2.60 -1.71
C VAL A 61 11.66 -4.08 -2.08
N PRO A 62 12.75 -4.70 -2.55
CA PRO A 62 12.77 -6.11 -2.92
C PRO A 62 12.45 -7.00 -1.71
N HIS A 63 11.45 -7.89 -1.86
CA HIS A 63 11.00 -8.79 -0.79
C HIS A 63 10.47 -10.14 -1.29
N ASP A 64 10.53 -10.39 -2.59
CA ASP A 64 10.06 -11.63 -3.23
C ASP A 64 10.68 -12.90 -2.63
N LYS A 65 11.99 -12.86 -2.35
CA LYS A 65 12.69 -13.98 -1.70
C LYS A 65 12.24 -14.20 -0.25
N ILE A 66 11.80 -13.16 0.43
CA ILE A 66 11.26 -13.26 1.80
C ILE A 66 9.88 -13.91 1.75
N VAL A 67 9.00 -13.44 0.88
CA VAL A 67 7.63 -13.97 0.73
C VAL A 67 7.66 -15.46 0.43
N HIS A 68 8.53 -15.88 -0.48
CA HIS A 68 8.62 -17.28 -0.94
C HIS A 68 9.67 -18.13 -0.21
N ASN A 69 10.42 -17.57 0.74
CA ASN A 69 11.52 -18.21 1.45
C ASN A 69 12.56 -18.83 0.50
N LEU A 70 13.02 -18.02 -0.47
CA LEU A 70 13.99 -18.44 -1.50
C LEU A 70 15.44 -18.15 -1.07
N PRO A 71 16.44 -18.77 -1.73
CA PRO A 71 17.85 -18.44 -1.56
C PRO A 71 18.11 -16.93 -1.75
N GLY A 72 18.81 -16.31 -0.81
CA GLY A 72 19.02 -14.84 -0.75
C GLY A 72 17.96 -14.09 0.07
N ARG A 73 17.04 -14.81 0.74
CA ARG A 73 16.07 -14.24 1.68
C ARG A 73 16.75 -13.39 2.76
N ASP A 74 17.80 -13.91 3.38
CA ASP A 74 18.48 -13.24 4.51
C ASP A 74 19.12 -11.92 4.09
N GLU A 75 19.63 -11.83 2.86
CA GLU A 75 20.14 -10.59 2.29
C GLU A 75 19.01 -9.55 2.14
N GLN A 76 17.85 -9.94 1.62
CA GLN A 76 16.70 -9.03 1.52
C GLN A 76 16.22 -8.57 2.90
N VAL A 77 16.20 -9.44 3.91
CA VAL A 77 15.84 -9.06 5.29
C VAL A 77 16.83 -8.06 5.87
N GLU A 78 18.13 -8.26 5.70
CA GLU A 78 19.15 -7.32 6.19
C GLU A 78 19.08 -5.98 5.43
N ASN A 79 18.76 -5.98 4.14
CA ASN A 79 18.52 -4.74 3.38
C ASN A 79 17.32 -3.96 3.94
N ILE A 80 16.21 -4.64 4.27
CA ILE A 80 15.05 -4.01 4.90
C ILE A 80 15.41 -3.46 6.28
N LYS A 81 16.12 -4.22 7.12
CA LYS A 81 16.60 -3.75 8.43
C LYS A 81 17.53 -2.53 8.30
N THR A 82 18.38 -2.50 7.27
CA THR A 82 19.25 -1.37 6.97
C THR A 82 18.43 -0.14 6.58
N LEU A 83 17.44 -0.30 5.71
CA LEU A 83 16.52 0.78 5.34
C LEU A 83 15.79 1.33 6.58
N ILE A 84 15.28 0.48 7.46
CA ILE A 84 14.58 0.90 8.68
C ILE A 84 15.49 1.72 9.60
N ARG A 85 16.76 1.32 9.77
CA ARG A 85 17.73 2.10 10.56
C ARG A 85 17.98 3.47 9.93
N GLN A 86 18.15 3.53 8.61
CA GLN A 86 18.29 4.80 7.87
C GLN A 86 17.03 5.66 7.98
N MET A 87 15.84 5.07 7.90
CA MET A 87 14.57 5.76 8.08
C MET A 87 14.47 6.40 9.47
N GLY A 88 14.81 5.66 10.54
CA GLY A 88 14.83 6.19 11.89
C GLY A 88 15.81 7.37 12.05
N GLN A 89 17.00 7.27 11.48
CA GLN A 89 18.00 8.36 11.49
C GLN A 89 17.53 9.60 10.72
N ALA A 90 16.81 9.40 9.61
CA ALA A 90 16.32 10.48 8.75
C ALA A 90 14.93 11.03 9.18
N GLY A 91 14.29 10.45 10.19
CA GLY A 91 12.96 10.86 10.66
C GLY A 91 11.80 10.45 9.75
N VAL A 92 11.99 9.40 8.94
CA VAL A 92 10.93 8.78 8.13
C VAL A 92 10.24 7.70 8.96
N GLU A 93 8.93 7.81 9.15
CA GLU A 93 8.22 7.12 10.21
C GLU A 93 7.53 5.82 9.82
N CYS A 94 7.30 5.58 8.51
CA CYS A 94 6.51 4.43 8.07
C CYS A 94 7.11 3.76 6.83
N LEU A 95 7.22 2.43 6.87
CA LEU A 95 7.55 1.59 5.72
C LEU A 95 6.30 0.82 5.31
N CYS A 96 5.70 1.19 4.17
CA CYS A 96 4.60 0.47 3.57
C CYS A 96 5.14 -0.68 2.72
N TYR A 97 4.62 -1.88 2.94
CA TYR A 97 4.99 -3.09 2.22
C TYR A 97 3.76 -3.94 1.94
N ASN A 98 3.87 -4.90 1.04
CA ASN A 98 2.84 -5.89 0.78
C ASN A 98 3.38 -7.32 1.00
N TRP A 99 2.48 -8.30 0.99
CA TRP A 99 2.81 -9.72 1.09
C TRP A 99 2.20 -10.51 -0.07
N MET A 100 2.13 -9.86 -1.24
CA MET A 100 1.57 -10.46 -2.45
C MET A 100 2.57 -11.48 -3.02
N PRO A 101 2.19 -12.76 -3.13
CA PRO A 101 3.08 -13.80 -3.65
C PRO A 101 3.11 -13.85 -5.18
N SER A 102 2.33 -13.01 -5.83
CA SER A 102 2.30 -12.82 -7.28
C SER A 102 2.55 -11.35 -7.62
N ASP A 103 2.19 -10.93 -8.82
CA ASP A 103 2.32 -9.52 -9.23
C ASP A 103 1.55 -8.58 -8.30
N ASP A 104 2.15 -7.44 -7.97
CA ASP A 104 1.48 -6.36 -7.25
C ASP A 104 0.30 -5.82 -8.07
N TRP A 105 -0.80 -5.49 -7.38
CA TRP A 105 -1.98 -4.79 -7.90
C TRP A 105 -2.35 -5.16 -9.37
N THR A 106 -2.74 -6.39 -9.60
CA THR A 106 -3.15 -6.91 -10.92
C THR A 106 -4.39 -6.22 -11.47
N ARG A 107 -4.37 -5.82 -12.75
CA ARG A 107 -5.50 -5.22 -13.48
C ARG A 107 -5.70 -5.92 -14.82
N THR A 108 -6.92 -5.78 -15.37
CA THR A 108 -7.31 -6.36 -16.67
C THR A 108 -7.67 -5.30 -17.71
N ALA A 109 -7.80 -4.04 -17.29
CA ALA A 109 -7.96 -2.88 -18.15
C ALA A 109 -7.32 -1.63 -17.50
N VAL A 110 -6.80 -0.72 -18.33
CA VAL A 110 -6.15 0.54 -17.88
C VAL A 110 -6.75 1.78 -18.57
N ASP A 111 -7.74 1.61 -19.42
CA ASP A 111 -8.30 2.62 -20.30
C ASP A 111 -9.82 2.77 -20.14
N VAL A 112 -10.33 2.53 -18.93
CA VAL A 112 -11.76 2.61 -18.65
C VAL A 112 -12.16 4.06 -18.46
N PRO A 113 -13.04 4.62 -19.34
CA PRO A 113 -13.44 6.02 -19.25
C PRO A 113 -14.25 6.31 -17.99
N VAL A 114 -13.93 7.43 -17.34
CA VAL A 114 -14.67 7.99 -16.21
C VAL A 114 -15.02 9.45 -16.45
N ARG A 115 -15.59 10.14 -15.47
CA ARG A 115 -15.99 11.54 -15.57
C ARG A 115 -14.90 12.43 -16.16
N GLY A 116 -15.28 13.27 -17.11
CA GLY A 116 -14.39 14.24 -17.77
C GLY A 116 -13.51 13.64 -18.87
N GLY A 117 -13.71 12.37 -19.24
CA GLY A 117 -12.88 11.67 -20.22
C GLY A 117 -11.57 11.16 -19.66
N ALA A 118 -11.37 11.24 -18.34
CA ALA A 118 -10.25 10.62 -17.65
C ALA A 118 -10.29 9.09 -17.78
N LEU A 119 -9.13 8.45 -17.69
CA LEU A 119 -9.01 7.01 -17.77
C LEU A 119 -8.73 6.42 -16.38
N SER A 120 -9.33 5.30 -16.08
CA SER A 120 -9.08 4.53 -14.87
C SER A 120 -8.75 3.08 -15.17
N THR A 121 -8.39 2.34 -14.13
CA THR A 121 -8.10 0.91 -14.23
C THR A 121 -9.27 0.06 -13.76
N ALA A 122 -9.34 -1.20 -14.19
CA ALA A 122 -10.34 -2.16 -13.75
C ALA A 122 -9.75 -3.57 -13.64
N PHE A 123 -10.40 -4.37 -12.82
CA PHE A 123 -10.12 -5.79 -12.70
C PHE A 123 -11.39 -6.61 -12.98
N ASP A 124 -11.22 -7.68 -13.73
CA ASP A 124 -12.25 -8.69 -14.02
C ASP A 124 -11.57 -10.06 -14.12
N LEU A 125 -11.81 -10.91 -13.13
CA LEU A 125 -11.16 -12.23 -13.02
C LEU A 125 -11.39 -13.14 -14.24
N THR A 126 -12.44 -12.88 -15.02
CA THR A 126 -12.74 -13.63 -16.25
C THR A 126 -11.84 -13.25 -17.43
N LYS A 127 -11.06 -12.18 -17.31
CA LYS A 127 -10.16 -11.65 -18.33
C LYS A 127 -8.71 -11.95 -18.00
N ALA A 128 -7.86 -11.96 -19.04
CA ALA A 128 -6.42 -12.08 -18.82
C ALA A 128 -5.87 -10.86 -18.07
N PRO A 129 -5.05 -11.05 -17.03
CA PRO A 129 -4.43 -9.93 -16.32
C PRO A 129 -3.40 -9.21 -17.18
N LEU A 130 -3.27 -7.90 -16.97
CA LEU A 130 -2.19 -7.10 -17.54
C LEU A 130 -1.00 -7.13 -16.56
N SER A 131 0.20 -7.35 -17.07
CA SER A 131 1.42 -7.25 -16.27
C SER A 131 1.82 -5.76 -16.18
N LEU A 132 1.39 -5.09 -15.14
CA LEU A 132 1.63 -3.66 -14.95
C LEU A 132 2.86 -3.36 -14.09
N SER A 133 3.21 -4.29 -13.19
CA SER A 133 4.30 -4.08 -12.23
C SER A 133 5.69 -4.42 -12.78
N GLY A 134 5.78 -5.10 -13.92
CA GLY A 134 7.04 -5.61 -14.43
C GLY A 134 7.68 -6.73 -13.59
N HIS A 135 7.05 -7.13 -12.49
CA HIS A 135 7.47 -8.25 -11.68
C HIS A 135 7.03 -9.56 -12.37
N LYS A 136 7.97 -10.48 -12.46
CA LYS A 136 7.66 -11.83 -12.97
C LYS A 136 6.98 -12.62 -11.87
N SER A 137 5.83 -13.17 -12.17
CA SER A 137 5.17 -14.17 -11.33
C SER A 137 6.19 -15.22 -10.87
N ALA A 138 6.15 -15.57 -9.58
CA ALA A 138 7.04 -16.59 -9.03
C ALA A 138 6.92 -17.89 -9.82
N SER A 139 8.04 -18.51 -10.10
CA SER A 139 8.10 -19.77 -10.85
C SER A 139 7.52 -20.97 -10.10
N SER A 140 7.18 -20.81 -8.82
CA SER A 140 6.62 -21.84 -7.95
C SER A 140 5.51 -21.29 -7.06
N ILE A 141 4.47 -22.10 -6.84
CA ILE A 141 3.37 -21.79 -5.94
C ILE A 141 3.83 -22.01 -4.49
N THR A 142 3.67 -20.98 -3.65
CA THR A 142 3.89 -21.11 -2.18
C THR A 142 2.56 -21.37 -1.50
N GLY A 143 2.49 -22.43 -0.71
CA GLY A 143 1.27 -22.81 0.00
C GLY A 143 0.86 -21.78 1.06
N ARG A 144 -0.45 -21.73 1.39
CA ARG A 144 -1.02 -20.76 2.33
C ARG A 144 -0.37 -20.80 3.72
N ASP A 145 -0.16 -21.98 4.27
CA ASP A 145 0.47 -22.13 5.61
C ASP A 145 1.92 -21.64 5.57
N GLN A 146 2.65 -21.92 4.50
CA GLN A 146 4.01 -21.44 4.33
C GLN A 146 4.08 -19.92 4.20
N LEU A 147 3.11 -19.29 3.53
CA LEU A 147 3.04 -17.81 3.47
C LEU A 147 2.85 -17.19 4.86
N TRP A 148 2.02 -17.79 5.71
CA TRP A 148 1.83 -17.36 7.09
C TRP A 148 3.09 -17.55 7.94
N GLU A 149 3.76 -18.69 7.84
CA GLU A 149 5.03 -18.98 8.54
C GLU A 149 6.14 -18.00 8.12
N ASN A 150 6.24 -17.74 6.82
CA ASN A 150 7.22 -16.81 6.26
C ASN A 150 6.97 -15.38 6.77
N LEU A 151 5.70 -14.94 6.79
CA LEU A 151 5.31 -13.62 7.30
C LEU A 151 5.61 -13.49 8.80
N GLU A 152 5.24 -14.49 9.59
CA GLU A 152 5.52 -14.49 11.03
C GLU A 152 7.04 -14.43 11.32
N THR A 153 7.83 -15.20 10.59
CA THR A 153 9.29 -15.20 10.69
C THR A 153 9.87 -13.83 10.35
N PHE A 154 9.43 -13.24 9.23
CA PHE A 154 9.83 -11.90 8.82
C PHE A 154 9.50 -10.85 9.89
N LEU A 155 8.27 -10.84 10.40
CA LEU A 155 7.85 -9.89 11.42
C LEU A 155 8.66 -10.04 12.72
N LYS A 156 8.94 -11.26 13.18
CA LYS A 156 9.78 -11.51 14.36
C LYS A 156 11.20 -10.96 14.21
N GLU A 157 11.74 -10.96 13.00
CA GLU A 157 13.09 -10.45 12.72
C GLU A 157 13.13 -8.93 12.56
N VAL A 158 12.09 -8.32 12.02
CA VAL A 158 12.10 -6.91 11.59
C VAL A 158 11.45 -5.98 12.63
N ILE A 159 10.40 -6.41 13.32
CA ILE A 159 9.69 -5.56 14.31
C ILE A 159 10.60 -5.02 15.41
N PRO A 160 11.52 -5.80 16.01
CA PRO A 160 12.43 -5.25 17.01
C PRO A 160 13.34 -4.12 16.47
N VAL A 161 13.69 -4.19 15.17
CA VAL A 161 14.47 -3.13 14.52
C VAL A 161 13.61 -1.88 14.29
N CYS A 162 12.34 -2.06 13.94
CA CYS A 162 11.38 -0.97 13.82
C CYS A 162 11.19 -0.23 15.15
N GLU A 163 10.98 -0.96 16.25
CA GLU A 163 10.82 -0.40 17.60
C GLU A 163 12.07 0.39 18.03
N ALA A 164 13.26 -0.16 17.81
CA ALA A 164 14.52 0.49 18.17
C ALA A 164 14.79 1.79 17.37
N ASN A 165 14.13 1.97 16.24
CA ASN A 165 14.33 3.11 15.35
C ASN A 165 13.10 4.02 15.22
N ASN A 166 12.03 3.79 15.98
CA ASN A 166 10.76 4.53 15.91
C ASN A 166 10.14 4.55 14.50
N VAL A 167 10.25 3.44 13.78
CA VAL A 167 9.66 3.23 12.46
C VAL A 167 8.51 2.22 12.61
N THR A 168 7.43 2.43 11.88
CA THR A 168 6.32 1.47 11.81
C THR A 168 6.31 0.75 10.48
N LEU A 169 5.93 -0.52 10.47
CA LEU A 169 5.53 -1.22 9.25
C LEU A 169 4.05 -0.96 8.98
N ALA A 170 3.67 -0.91 7.72
CA ALA A 170 2.30 -0.79 7.27
C ALA A 170 2.03 -1.81 6.16
N LEU A 171 1.43 -2.95 6.49
CA LEU A 171 1.13 -3.99 5.50
C LEU A 171 -0.08 -3.60 4.66
N HIS A 172 0.12 -3.50 3.35
CA HIS A 172 -0.94 -3.31 2.36
C HIS A 172 -1.69 -4.62 2.09
N PRO A 173 -3.03 -4.62 2.01
CA PRO A 173 -3.79 -5.82 1.65
C PRO A 173 -3.49 -6.31 0.24
N ASP A 174 -3.80 -7.58 -0.03
CA ASP A 174 -3.72 -8.14 -1.38
C ASP A 174 -4.67 -7.41 -2.34
N ASP A 175 -4.20 -7.05 -3.52
CA ASP A 175 -4.96 -6.36 -4.55
C ASP A 175 -4.78 -7.05 -5.92
N PRO A 176 -5.81 -7.70 -6.46
CA PRO A 176 -7.21 -7.79 -5.97
C PRO A 176 -7.34 -8.64 -4.71
N PRO A 177 -8.37 -8.37 -3.86
CA PRO A 177 -8.55 -9.05 -2.57
C PRO A 177 -9.23 -10.41 -2.71
N LEU A 178 -8.52 -11.34 -3.31
CA LEU A 178 -8.96 -12.71 -3.53
C LEU A 178 -8.14 -13.69 -2.69
N SER A 179 -8.74 -14.75 -2.20
CA SER A 179 -8.02 -15.78 -1.45
C SER A 179 -7.10 -16.64 -2.34
N LEU A 180 -7.33 -16.60 -3.66
CA LEU A 180 -6.57 -17.30 -4.68
C LEU A 180 -6.50 -16.44 -5.95
N LEU A 181 -5.32 -16.15 -6.45
CA LEU A 181 -5.11 -15.43 -7.71
C LEU A 181 -4.15 -16.21 -8.59
N ASN A 182 -4.56 -16.56 -9.82
CA ASN A 182 -3.76 -17.31 -10.78
C ASN A 182 -3.15 -18.61 -10.20
N GLY A 183 -3.89 -19.31 -9.33
CA GLY A 183 -3.44 -20.54 -8.67
C GLY A 183 -2.53 -20.31 -7.45
N GLN A 184 -2.17 -19.06 -7.16
CA GLN A 184 -1.36 -18.68 -6.00
C GLN A 184 -2.26 -18.26 -4.85
N PRO A 185 -2.19 -18.89 -3.66
CA PRO A 185 -2.90 -18.42 -2.47
C PRO A 185 -2.47 -17.02 -2.06
N GLN A 186 -3.42 -16.22 -1.59
CA GLN A 186 -3.18 -14.93 -0.93
C GLN A 186 -3.67 -15.01 0.53
N ILE A 187 -3.05 -14.26 1.45
CA ILE A 187 -3.33 -14.34 2.90
C ILE A 187 -3.75 -13.01 3.52
N CYS A 188 -3.65 -11.90 2.80
CA CYS A 188 -3.91 -10.55 3.30
C CYS A 188 -5.11 -9.87 2.60
N TYR A 189 -6.13 -10.63 2.18
CA TYR A 189 -7.21 -10.17 1.32
C TYR A 189 -8.45 -9.62 2.05
N SER A 190 -8.48 -9.62 3.39
CA SER A 190 -9.61 -9.11 4.18
C SER A 190 -9.16 -8.45 5.48
N THR A 191 -10.05 -7.63 6.09
CA THR A 191 -9.75 -7.04 7.41
C THR A 191 -9.58 -8.09 8.49
N ASP A 192 -10.27 -9.24 8.42
CA ASP A 192 -10.09 -10.36 9.35
C ASP A 192 -8.70 -10.98 9.26
N GLU A 193 -8.18 -11.15 8.04
CA GLU A 193 -6.83 -11.65 7.84
C GLU A 193 -5.78 -10.63 8.36
N LEU A 194 -6.00 -9.33 8.15
CA LEU A 194 -5.08 -8.31 8.68
C LEU A 194 -5.11 -8.19 10.22
N VAL A 195 -6.24 -8.47 10.87
CA VAL A 195 -6.28 -8.62 12.34
C VAL A 195 -5.38 -9.78 12.81
N LYS A 196 -5.29 -10.88 12.04
CA LYS A 196 -4.36 -11.97 12.35
C LYS A 196 -2.92 -11.53 12.21
N VAL A 197 -2.57 -10.78 11.14
CA VAL A 197 -1.21 -10.24 10.95
C VAL A 197 -0.75 -9.41 12.14
N VAL A 198 -1.59 -8.50 12.62
CA VAL A 198 -1.27 -7.66 13.78
C VAL A 198 -1.03 -8.51 15.04
N LYS A 199 -1.68 -9.66 15.15
CA LYS A 199 -1.55 -10.58 16.29
C LYS A 199 -0.35 -11.54 16.18
N LEU A 200 0.26 -11.72 15.01
CA LEU A 200 1.45 -12.58 14.85
C LEU A 200 2.61 -12.09 15.72
N VAL A 201 2.85 -10.79 15.71
CA VAL A 201 3.84 -10.12 16.55
C VAL A 201 3.21 -8.87 17.12
N PRO A 202 2.61 -8.94 18.32
CA PRO A 202 1.94 -7.80 18.95
C PRO A 202 2.93 -6.67 19.26
N SER A 203 2.84 -5.58 18.52
CA SER A 203 3.68 -4.38 18.66
C SER A 203 2.98 -3.18 18.05
N SER A 204 3.24 -2.01 18.61
CA SER A 204 2.78 -0.75 18.00
C SER A 204 3.49 -0.44 16.67
N ALA A 205 4.63 -1.10 16.39
CA ALA A 205 5.36 -0.99 15.14
C ALA A 205 4.83 -1.95 14.06
N ASN A 206 4.03 -2.96 14.40
CA ASN A 206 3.39 -3.87 13.46
C ASN A 206 2.00 -3.34 13.09
N GLY A 207 1.90 -2.69 11.96
CA GLY A 207 0.68 -2.01 11.53
C GLY A 207 0.25 -2.32 10.10
N ILE A 208 -0.82 -1.63 9.72
CA ILE A 208 -1.56 -1.87 8.48
C ILE A 208 -1.62 -0.58 7.65
N CYS A 209 -1.42 -0.72 6.34
CA CYS A 209 -1.85 0.24 5.35
C CYS A 209 -3.33 -0.06 5.03
N PHE A 210 -4.24 0.79 5.47
CA PHE A 210 -5.65 0.60 5.18
C PHE A 210 -5.99 1.13 3.79
N CYS A 211 -6.02 0.22 2.80
CA CYS A 211 -6.46 0.52 1.45
C CYS A 211 -7.98 0.32 1.36
N GLN A 212 -8.74 1.42 1.53
CA GLN A 212 -10.20 1.33 1.61
C GLN A 212 -10.85 0.81 0.33
N GLY A 213 -10.29 1.12 -0.84
CA GLY A 213 -10.81 0.62 -2.11
C GLY A 213 -10.65 -0.89 -2.26
N THR A 214 -9.54 -1.46 -1.78
CA THR A 214 -9.33 -2.90 -1.78
C THR A 214 -10.37 -3.62 -0.92
N PHE A 215 -10.60 -3.18 0.32
CA PHE A 215 -11.61 -3.79 1.18
C PHE A 215 -13.04 -3.56 0.68
N ALA A 216 -13.33 -2.41 0.08
CA ALA A 216 -14.63 -2.15 -0.53
C ALA A 216 -14.89 -3.10 -1.71
N SER A 217 -13.88 -3.39 -2.55
CA SER A 217 -14.03 -4.36 -3.64
C SER A 217 -14.29 -5.78 -3.12
N ALA A 218 -13.75 -6.14 -1.95
CA ALA A 218 -14.07 -7.38 -1.23
C ALA A 218 -15.46 -7.36 -0.56
N GLY A 219 -16.23 -6.27 -0.68
CA GLY A 219 -17.57 -6.16 -0.12
C GLY A 219 -17.64 -5.78 1.34
N GLU A 220 -16.51 -5.35 1.94
CA GLU A 220 -16.49 -4.97 3.35
C GLU A 220 -17.09 -3.58 3.61
N ASP A 221 -17.69 -3.40 4.77
CA ASP A 221 -18.12 -2.09 5.27
C ASP A 221 -16.91 -1.30 5.76
N ILE A 222 -16.58 -0.21 5.07
CA ILE A 222 -15.33 0.51 5.29
C ILE A 222 -15.26 1.17 6.68
N PRO A 223 -16.27 1.90 7.19
CA PRO A 223 -16.22 2.43 8.55
C PRO A 223 -16.05 1.36 9.64
N SER A 224 -16.68 0.21 9.47
CA SER A 224 -16.53 -0.93 10.41
C SER A 224 -15.13 -1.54 10.35
N GLY A 225 -14.58 -1.73 9.14
CA GLY A 225 -13.21 -2.21 8.94
C GLY A 225 -12.16 -1.28 9.56
N ILE A 226 -12.32 0.04 9.39
CA ILE A 226 -11.47 1.05 10.01
C ILE A 226 -11.49 0.93 11.53
N ARG A 227 -12.67 0.86 12.15
CA ARG A 227 -12.79 0.71 13.61
C ARG A 227 -12.24 -0.62 14.11
N LYS A 228 -12.40 -1.69 13.34
CA LYS A 228 -11.91 -3.03 13.67
C LYS A 228 -10.37 -3.08 13.75
N LEU A 229 -9.67 -2.46 12.80
CA LEU A 229 -8.21 -2.37 12.81
C LEU A 229 -7.71 -1.26 13.71
N GLY A 230 -8.48 -0.18 13.88
CA GLY A 230 -8.24 0.86 14.86
C GLY A 230 -6.82 1.44 14.82
N PRO A 231 -6.11 1.50 15.97
CA PRO A 231 -4.78 2.09 16.08
C PRO A 231 -3.67 1.29 15.37
N ALA A 232 -3.98 0.09 14.85
CA ALA A 232 -3.05 -0.65 14.00
C ALA A 232 -2.90 -0.01 12.61
N ILE A 233 -3.81 0.88 12.19
CA ILE A 233 -3.69 1.62 10.94
C ILE A 233 -2.56 2.64 11.09
N LYS A 234 -1.51 2.51 10.24
CA LYS A 234 -0.32 3.38 10.22
C LYS A 234 -0.21 4.22 8.95
N PHE A 235 -0.95 3.84 7.92
CA PHE A 235 -1.00 4.54 6.65
C PHE A 235 -2.35 4.30 5.98
N ILE A 236 -2.86 5.26 5.20
CA ILE A 236 -4.18 5.19 4.58
C ILE A 236 -4.06 5.43 3.08
N HIS A 237 -4.56 4.48 2.28
CA HIS A 237 -4.84 4.65 0.88
C HIS A 237 -6.32 5.06 0.69
N PHE A 238 -6.52 6.33 0.37
CA PHE A 238 -7.82 6.93 0.17
C PHE A 238 -8.26 6.74 -1.28
N ARG A 239 -8.86 5.60 -1.54
CA ARG A 239 -9.23 5.10 -2.85
C ARG A 239 -10.74 4.87 -2.92
N ASN A 240 -11.37 5.11 -4.06
CA ASN A 240 -12.76 4.75 -4.29
C ASN A 240 -12.89 3.83 -5.51
N VAL A 241 -13.88 2.96 -5.47
CA VAL A 241 -14.14 1.92 -6.49
C VAL A 241 -15.63 1.80 -6.76
N ILE A 242 -15.96 1.30 -7.95
CA ILE A 242 -17.29 0.81 -8.31
C ILE A 242 -17.19 -0.71 -8.39
N CYS A 243 -17.94 -1.42 -7.56
CA CYS A 243 -17.90 -2.88 -7.45
C CYS A 243 -19.05 -3.52 -8.19
N ASP A 244 -18.79 -4.59 -8.91
CA ASP A 244 -19.85 -5.41 -9.46
C ASP A 244 -20.40 -6.33 -8.37
N ARG A 245 -21.58 -5.97 -7.85
CA ARG A 245 -22.26 -6.71 -6.78
C ARG A 245 -23.04 -7.93 -7.28
N SER A 246 -23.04 -8.17 -8.61
CA SER A 246 -23.72 -9.32 -9.21
C SER A 246 -22.84 -10.56 -9.29
N VAL A 247 -21.55 -10.45 -8.98
CA VAL A 247 -20.63 -11.60 -8.96
C VAL A 247 -20.66 -12.32 -7.61
N ASP A 248 -20.55 -13.66 -7.63
CA ASP A 248 -20.57 -14.46 -6.40
C ASP A 248 -19.31 -14.28 -5.56
N ASP A 249 -18.15 -14.07 -6.22
CA ASP A 249 -16.88 -13.85 -5.58
C ASP A 249 -16.57 -12.35 -5.57
N LEU A 250 -16.92 -11.68 -4.48
CA LEU A 250 -16.63 -10.25 -4.30
C LEU A 250 -15.12 -10.02 -4.33
N GLY A 251 -14.68 -8.94 -4.98
CA GLY A 251 -13.28 -8.68 -5.29
C GLY A 251 -12.85 -9.18 -6.66
N SER A 252 -13.64 -10.07 -7.30
CA SER A 252 -13.34 -10.61 -8.62
C SER A 252 -13.65 -9.63 -9.77
N LYS A 253 -14.41 -8.54 -9.49
CA LYS A 253 -14.73 -7.55 -10.51
C LYS A 253 -15.04 -6.19 -9.93
N PHE A 254 -14.23 -5.20 -10.28
CA PHE A 254 -14.37 -3.81 -9.85
C PHE A 254 -13.67 -2.85 -10.83
N GLN A 255 -14.02 -1.58 -10.71
CA GLN A 255 -13.42 -0.47 -11.47
C GLN A 255 -12.97 0.63 -10.51
N GLU A 256 -11.82 1.20 -10.75
CA GLU A 256 -11.35 2.42 -10.07
C GLU A 256 -12.16 3.64 -10.53
N THR A 257 -12.28 4.63 -9.66
CA THR A 257 -12.99 5.87 -9.99
C THR A 257 -12.46 7.05 -9.18
N TRP A 258 -13.00 8.24 -9.41
CA TRP A 258 -12.70 9.40 -8.59
C TRP A 258 -13.12 9.20 -7.14
N GLN A 259 -12.42 9.84 -6.20
CA GLN A 259 -12.68 9.70 -4.77
C GLN A 259 -14.08 10.15 -4.36
N ASP A 260 -14.69 11.07 -5.11
CA ASP A 260 -16.05 11.57 -4.87
C ASP A 260 -17.15 10.79 -5.60
N THR A 261 -16.79 9.80 -6.41
CA THR A 261 -17.73 8.92 -7.13
C THR A 261 -17.34 7.47 -6.90
N GLY A 262 -18.23 6.64 -6.46
CA GLY A 262 -17.96 5.23 -6.16
C GLY A 262 -18.79 4.76 -4.97
N ASP A 263 -18.55 3.53 -4.55
CA ASP A 263 -19.39 2.85 -3.58
C ASP A 263 -19.06 3.23 -2.13
N ILE A 264 -17.91 3.87 -1.88
CA ILE A 264 -17.47 4.22 -0.52
C ILE A 264 -18.01 5.60 -0.14
N ASN A 265 -18.71 5.67 0.99
CA ASN A 265 -19.04 6.94 1.63
C ASN A 265 -17.78 7.50 2.32
N ASN A 266 -17.04 8.34 1.61
CA ASN A 266 -15.78 8.91 2.07
C ASN A 266 -15.93 9.83 3.30
N VAL A 267 -17.11 10.44 3.50
CA VAL A 267 -17.36 11.25 4.70
C VAL A 267 -17.40 10.39 5.94
N GLU A 268 -18.08 9.24 5.89
CA GLU A 268 -18.13 8.30 7.02
C GLU A 268 -16.79 7.60 7.24
N ALA A 269 -16.04 7.29 6.16
CA ALA A 269 -14.68 6.77 6.28
C ALA A 269 -13.75 7.77 6.98
N LEU A 270 -13.75 9.05 6.60
CA LEU A 270 -12.94 10.10 7.23
C LEU A 270 -13.30 10.32 8.71
N LYS A 271 -14.60 10.23 9.07
CA LYS A 271 -15.01 10.27 10.48
C LYS A 271 -14.41 9.10 11.26
N ALA A 272 -14.50 7.88 10.71
CA ALA A 272 -13.94 6.69 11.36
C ALA A 272 -12.41 6.78 11.52
N TYR A 273 -11.66 7.22 10.49
CA TYR A 273 -10.21 7.43 10.61
C TYR A 273 -9.87 8.44 11.70
N ARG A 274 -10.58 9.58 11.76
CA ARG A 274 -10.35 10.59 12.81
C ARG A 274 -10.64 10.07 14.20
N GLU A 275 -11.56 9.12 14.34
CA GLU A 275 -11.91 8.48 15.62
C GLU A 275 -10.78 7.56 16.11
N VAL A 276 -10.17 6.73 15.24
CA VAL A 276 -9.31 5.62 15.67
C VAL A 276 -7.83 5.81 15.38
N CYS A 277 -7.46 6.61 14.37
CA CYS A 277 -6.06 6.83 13.96
C CYS A 277 -5.79 8.30 13.57
N PRO A 278 -6.06 9.27 14.49
CA PRO A 278 -5.78 10.67 14.21
C PRO A 278 -4.30 10.92 13.94
N GLY A 279 -3.99 11.83 13.02
CA GLY A 279 -2.61 12.20 12.66
C GLY A 279 -1.92 11.23 11.69
N VAL A 280 -2.57 10.17 11.25
CA VAL A 280 -2.01 9.22 10.28
C VAL A 280 -1.94 9.87 8.89
N VAL A 281 -0.92 9.51 8.13
CA VAL A 281 -0.73 9.93 6.74
C VAL A 281 -1.80 9.28 5.85
N ILE A 282 -2.43 10.10 5.01
CA ILE A 282 -3.45 9.68 4.05
C ILE A 282 -3.07 10.17 2.65
N ARG A 283 -3.10 9.30 1.66
CA ARG A 283 -2.86 9.65 0.27
C ARG A 283 -3.98 9.19 -0.65
N PRO A 284 -4.27 9.92 -1.73
CA PRO A 284 -5.04 9.39 -2.85
C PRO A 284 -4.34 8.15 -3.42
N ASP A 285 -5.13 7.20 -3.87
CA ASP A 285 -4.63 5.95 -4.43
C ASP A 285 -5.49 5.56 -5.64
N HIS A 286 -4.84 5.03 -6.69
CA HIS A 286 -5.48 4.65 -7.96
C HIS A 286 -6.46 5.71 -8.50
N VAL A 287 -6.05 6.97 -8.48
CA VAL A 287 -6.84 8.06 -9.06
C VAL A 287 -6.85 7.95 -10.58
N PRO A 288 -7.98 8.33 -11.24
CA PRO A 288 -8.01 8.45 -12.69
C PRO A 288 -6.98 9.46 -13.23
N THR A 289 -6.58 9.30 -14.49
CA THR A 289 -5.64 10.21 -15.16
C THR A 289 -6.17 11.64 -15.21
N LEU A 290 -5.25 12.59 -15.15
CA LEU A 290 -5.52 13.98 -15.48
C LEU A 290 -5.28 14.24 -16.98
N GLU A 291 -5.66 15.43 -17.45
CA GLU A 291 -5.40 15.84 -18.84
C GLU A 291 -3.89 15.78 -19.14
N GLY A 292 -3.53 15.05 -20.19
CA GLY A 292 -2.14 14.84 -20.59
C GLY A 292 -1.42 13.67 -19.94
N GLU A 293 -2.10 12.92 -19.05
CA GLU A 293 -1.60 11.67 -18.45
C GLU A 293 -2.20 10.45 -19.15
N ASP A 294 -1.55 9.31 -18.98
CA ASP A 294 -2.06 7.98 -19.34
C ASP A 294 -1.74 6.94 -18.25
N ASN A 295 -2.33 5.76 -18.36
CA ASN A 295 -2.12 4.64 -17.44
C ASN A 295 -1.10 3.61 -17.97
N SER A 296 -0.22 4.01 -18.86
CA SER A 296 0.76 3.11 -19.50
C SER A 296 2.03 2.88 -18.65
N ASN A 297 2.19 3.59 -17.54
CA ASN A 297 3.36 3.54 -16.65
C ASN A 297 3.02 3.09 -15.24
#